data_0a7ad8f1ac4c2464d2df871f33c7ca63
#
_entry.id   0a7ad8f1ac4c2464d2df871f33c7ca63
#
_cell.length_a   1.000
_cell.length_b   1.000
_cell.length_c   1.000
_cell.angle_alpha   90.00
_cell.angle_beta   90.00
_cell.angle_gamma   90.00
#
_symmetry.space_group_name_H-M   'P 1'
#
loop_
_entity.id
_entity.type
_entity.pdbx_description
1 polymer ?
#
loop_
_entity_poly.entity_id
_entity_poly.type
_entity_poly.pdbx_seq_one_letter_code
_entity_poly.pdbx_strand_id
1 'polypeptide(L)'
;VILALIQIGGLGVVTVAASFALLSGRRISLMQRSTMQEAIAAPKVGGIVKLTGFILRGTFITELIGALALMPTFCRDYGLKGIRFALFHSISAFCNAGFDILGTENNKFVSLTEYSGDPIINTVIMLLIIIGGLGFLTWEDIGTHKFHIRKYRMQSKVILAVTAVLIAVPAVFFFFNDFSGFPLNERIFTSLFQSVTPRTAGF
;
A
#
# COMPACT_ATOMS: atom_id res chain seq x y z
N VAL A 1 12.64 14.35 3.45
CA VAL A 1 12.05 14.40 4.81
C VAL A 1 10.64 13.79 4.77
N ILE A 2 9.69 14.33 3.97
CA ILE A 2 8.28 13.87 3.91
C ILE A 2 8.19 12.37 3.65
N LEU A 3 8.90 11.84 2.66
CA LEU A 3 8.90 10.41 2.33
C LEU A 3 9.33 9.53 3.52
N ALA A 4 10.34 9.97 4.27
CA ALA A 4 10.78 9.24 5.47
C ALA A 4 9.71 9.24 6.57
N LEU A 5 8.98 10.35 6.74
CA LEU A 5 7.87 10.43 7.68
C LEU A 5 6.69 9.54 7.26
N ILE A 6 6.37 9.50 5.96
CA ILE A 6 5.37 8.58 5.40
C ILE A 6 5.75 7.13 5.69
N GLN A 7 7.02 6.76 5.44
CA GLN A 7 7.52 5.40 5.68
C GLN A 7 7.46 5.01 7.16
N ILE A 8 7.87 5.91 8.06
CA ILE A 8 7.81 5.69 9.51
C ILE A 8 6.35 5.55 9.97
N GLY A 9 5.46 6.40 9.46
CA GLY A 9 4.02 6.34 9.76
C GLY A 9 3.37 5.06 9.26
N GLY A 10 3.63 4.67 8.02
CA GLY A 10 3.05 3.47 7.39
C GLY A 10 3.50 2.16 8.04
N LEU A 11 4.77 2.05 8.42
CA LEU A 11 5.29 0.89 9.15
C LEU A 11 4.91 0.90 10.64
N GLY A 12 4.58 2.06 11.18
CA GLY A 12 4.40 2.30 12.60
C GLY A 12 5.72 2.51 13.34
N VAL A 13 5.73 3.50 14.21
CA VAL A 13 6.94 3.95 14.95
C VAL A 13 7.60 2.81 15.72
N VAL A 14 6.81 1.93 16.35
CA VAL A 14 7.33 0.79 17.14
C VAL A 14 8.03 -0.22 16.25
N THR A 15 7.48 -0.51 15.06
CA THR A 15 8.10 -1.43 14.09
C THR A 15 9.42 -0.87 13.58
N VAL A 16 9.48 0.43 13.31
CA VAL A 16 10.71 1.11 12.89
C VAL A 16 11.76 1.09 14.01
N ALA A 17 11.38 1.43 15.25
CA ALA A 17 12.29 1.39 16.40
C ALA A 17 12.85 -0.02 16.64
N ALA A 18 12.00 -1.04 16.54
CA ALA A 18 12.40 -2.45 16.63
C ALA A 18 13.35 -2.86 15.49
N SER A 19 13.17 -2.31 14.30
CA SER A 19 14.03 -2.55 13.14
C SER A 19 15.44 -2.04 13.38
N PHE A 20 15.59 -0.83 13.94
CA PHE A 20 16.89 -0.30 14.34
C PHE A 20 17.59 -1.17 15.39
N ALA A 21 16.83 -1.67 16.38
CA ALA A 21 17.37 -2.59 17.39
C ALA A 21 17.86 -3.90 16.76
N LEU A 22 17.10 -4.45 15.80
CA LEU A 22 17.49 -5.67 15.07
C LEU A 22 18.72 -5.46 14.20
N LEU A 23 18.79 -4.37 13.46
CA LEU A 23 19.93 -4.02 12.58
C LEU A 23 21.20 -3.77 13.40
N SER A 24 21.07 -3.22 14.61
CA SER A 24 22.19 -2.99 15.52
C SER A 24 22.68 -4.27 16.23
N GLY A 25 22.10 -5.43 15.93
CA GLY A 25 22.49 -6.72 16.56
C GLY A 25 22.17 -6.81 18.06
N ARG A 26 21.41 -5.87 18.61
CA ARG A 26 21.05 -5.86 20.04
C ARG A 26 19.99 -6.91 20.33
N ARG A 27 20.12 -7.57 21.49
CA ARG A 27 19.09 -8.51 21.98
C ARG A 27 17.85 -7.72 22.40
N ILE A 28 16.71 -8.01 21.76
CA ILE A 28 15.42 -7.39 22.11
C ILE A 28 14.93 -8.00 23.42
N SER A 29 14.71 -7.15 24.44
CA SER A 29 14.19 -7.56 25.74
C SER A 29 12.77 -8.08 25.66
N LEU A 30 12.30 -8.82 26.68
CA LEU A 30 10.91 -9.30 26.74
C LEU A 30 9.89 -8.15 26.74
N MET A 31 10.19 -7.06 27.43
CA MET A 31 9.33 -5.87 27.46
C MET A 31 9.21 -5.23 26.08
N GLN A 32 10.31 -5.09 25.34
CA GLN A 32 10.27 -4.58 23.97
C GLN A 32 9.48 -5.52 23.04
N ARG A 33 9.56 -6.84 23.22
CA ARG A 33 8.77 -7.80 22.46
C ARG A 33 7.26 -7.68 22.75
N SER A 34 6.89 -7.41 24.00
CA SER A 34 5.50 -7.15 24.39
C SER A 34 4.95 -5.90 23.70
N THR A 35 5.73 -4.79 23.73
CA THR A 35 5.35 -3.55 23.02
C THR A 35 5.23 -3.75 21.52
N MET A 36 6.14 -4.53 20.91
CA MET A 36 6.04 -4.90 19.48
C MET A 36 4.79 -5.74 19.19
N GLN A 37 4.46 -6.68 20.08
CA GLN A 37 3.27 -7.51 19.95
C GLN A 37 2.00 -6.65 19.94
N GLU A 38 1.88 -5.73 20.87
CA GLU A 38 0.76 -4.80 20.96
C GLU A 38 0.64 -3.93 19.73
N ALA A 39 1.75 -3.36 19.26
CA ALA A 39 1.79 -2.48 18.09
C ALA A 39 1.36 -3.18 16.78
N ILE A 40 1.68 -4.48 16.63
CA ILE A 40 1.32 -5.27 15.43
C ILE A 40 0.01 -6.04 15.65
N ALA A 41 -0.56 -5.96 16.85
CA ALA A 41 -1.72 -6.77 17.29
C ALA A 41 -1.48 -8.28 17.10
N ALA A 42 -0.23 -8.75 17.31
CA ALA A 42 0.14 -10.15 17.12
C ALA A 42 -0.40 -11.02 18.26
N PRO A 43 -0.92 -12.24 17.97
CA PRO A 43 -1.54 -13.09 18.98
C PRO A 43 -0.55 -13.68 19.98
N LYS A 44 0.75 -13.70 19.70
CA LYS A 44 1.80 -14.28 20.57
C LYS A 44 3.09 -13.45 20.53
N VAL A 45 3.74 -13.32 21.68
CA VAL A 45 5.08 -12.68 21.81
C VAL A 45 6.17 -13.50 21.10
N GLY A 46 6.01 -14.84 21.12
CA GLY A 46 6.93 -15.76 20.44
C GLY A 46 6.87 -15.57 18.91
N GLY A 47 8.04 -15.34 18.30
CA GLY A 47 8.15 -15.16 16.86
C GLY A 47 7.99 -13.74 16.35
N ILE A 48 7.66 -12.77 17.21
CA ILE A 48 7.45 -11.35 16.82
C ILE A 48 8.63 -10.76 16.05
N VAL A 49 9.86 -11.14 16.41
CA VAL A 49 11.08 -10.69 15.72
C VAL A 49 11.13 -11.19 14.27
N LYS A 50 10.73 -12.45 14.04
CA LYS A 50 10.65 -13.03 12.69
C LYS A 50 9.56 -12.36 11.88
N LEU A 51 8.40 -12.09 12.50
CA LEU A 51 7.29 -11.39 11.88
C LEU A 51 7.68 -9.97 11.48
N THR A 52 8.34 -9.21 12.37
CA THR A 52 8.85 -7.87 12.05
C THR A 52 9.83 -7.89 10.89
N GLY A 53 10.76 -8.85 10.86
CA GLY A 53 11.68 -9.03 9.73
C GLY A 53 10.96 -9.37 8.42
N PHE A 54 9.90 -10.17 8.49
CA PHE A 54 9.04 -10.48 7.34
C PHE A 54 8.30 -9.22 6.84
N ILE A 55 7.71 -8.44 7.74
CA ILE A 55 7.02 -7.18 7.44
C ILE A 55 7.97 -6.23 6.71
N LEU A 56 9.15 -5.97 7.27
CA LEU A 56 10.12 -5.05 6.69
C LEU A 56 10.55 -5.46 5.28
N ARG A 57 10.94 -6.73 5.11
CA ARG A 57 11.34 -7.24 3.79
C ARG A 57 10.18 -7.16 2.80
N GLY A 58 8.98 -7.57 3.22
CA GLY A 58 7.78 -7.53 2.39
C GLY A 58 7.45 -6.11 1.94
N THR A 59 7.50 -5.14 2.86
CA THR A 59 7.27 -3.71 2.55
C THR A 59 8.28 -3.21 1.51
N PHE A 60 9.57 -3.31 1.77
CA PHE A 60 10.60 -2.80 0.84
C PHE A 60 10.55 -3.49 -0.52
N ILE A 61 10.29 -4.80 -0.57
CA ILE A 61 10.16 -5.53 -1.83
C ILE A 61 8.93 -5.04 -2.61
N THR A 62 7.78 -4.88 -1.95
CA THR A 62 6.55 -4.44 -2.60
C THR A 62 6.67 -3.00 -3.11
N GLU A 63 7.24 -2.10 -2.31
CA GLU A 63 7.50 -0.72 -2.70
C GLU A 63 8.50 -0.64 -3.87
N LEU A 64 9.54 -1.45 -3.86
CA LEU A 64 10.50 -1.49 -4.96
C LEU A 64 9.88 -2.00 -6.25
N ILE A 65 9.09 -3.08 -6.19
CA ILE A 65 8.37 -3.61 -7.35
C ILE A 65 7.39 -2.55 -7.89
N GLY A 66 6.63 -1.90 -7.01
CA GLY A 66 5.74 -0.81 -7.39
C GLY A 66 6.47 0.34 -8.08
N ALA A 67 7.60 0.80 -7.51
CA ALA A 67 8.41 1.84 -8.10
C ALA A 67 8.95 1.45 -9.48
N LEU A 68 9.46 0.22 -9.63
CA LEU A 68 9.94 -0.28 -10.91
C LEU A 68 8.82 -0.38 -11.97
N ALA A 69 7.61 -0.75 -11.56
CA ALA A 69 6.46 -0.83 -12.45
C ALA A 69 5.94 0.56 -12.88
N LEU A 70 6.03 1.58 -12.02
CA LEU A 70 5.64 2.96 -12.31
C LEU A 70 6.70 3.72 -13.12
N MET A 71 7.97 3.29 -13.02
CA MET A 71 9.12 3.98 -13.63
C MET A 71 8.99 4.21 -15.14
N PRO A 72 8.57 3.24 -15.97
CA PRO A 72 8.48 3.45 -17.42
C PRO A 72 7.57 4.62 -17.78
N THR A 73 6.40 4.73 -17.17
CA THR A 73 5.44 5.80 -17.45
C THR A 73 5.96 7.16 -16.97
N PHE A 74 6.39 7.25 -15.70
CA PHE A 74 6.92 8.52 -15.20
C PHE A 74 8.23 8.95 -15.87
N CYS A 75 9.11 8.03 -16.27
CA CYS A 75 10.32 8.39 -17.00
C CYS A 75 10.03 8.82 -18.43
N ARG A 76 8.99 8.29 -19.06
CA ARG A 76 8.52 8.77 -20.38
C ARG A 76 8.11 10.25 -20.31
N ASP A 77 7.41 10.65 -19.26
CA ASP A 77 6.80 11.97 -19.17
C ASP A 77 7.74 13.01 -18.51
N TYR A 78 8.59 12.60 -17.57
CA TYR A 78 9.46 13.48 -16.78
C TYR A 78 10.97 13.19 -16.91
N GLY A 79 11.36 12.27 -17.80
CA GLY A 79 12.75 11.87 -17.97
C GLY A 79 13.35 11.30 -16.68
N LEU A 80 14.58 11.64 -16.33
CA LEU A 80 15.26 11.14 -15.12
C LEU A 80 14.56 11.50 -13.79
N LYS A 81 13.79 12.59 -13.78
CA LYS A 81 12.97 12.95 -12.59
C LYS A 81 11.87 11.93 -12.31
N GLY A 82 11.43 11.20 -13.34
CA GLY A 82 10.42 10.15 -13.24
C GLY A 82 10.79 9.03 -12.26
N ILE A 83 12.08 8.73 -12.09
CA ILE A 83 12.56 7.76 -11.09
C ILE A 83 12.15 8.20 -9.67
N ARG A 84 12.32 9.46 -9.35
CA ARG A 84 11.93 10.06 -8.07
C ARG A 84 10.43 10.04 -7.88
N PHE A 85 9.68 10.31 -8.94
CA PHE A 85 8.22 10.28 -8.91
C PHE A 85 7.70 8.85 -8.70
N ALA A 86 8.25 7.87 -9.42
CA ALA A 86 7.89 6.46 -9.26
C ALA A 86 8.14 5.96 -7.84
N LEU A 87 9.31 6.27 -7.28
CA LEU A 87 9.66 5.87 -5.90
C LEU A 87 8.74 6.53 -4.88
N PHE A 88 8.48 7.84 -5.02
CA PHE A 88 7.64 8.60 -4.11
C PHE A 88 6.20 8.06 -4.10
N HIS A 89 5.59 7.90 -5.29
CA HIS A 89 4.20 7.43 -5.39
C HIS A 89 4.05 5.98 -4.97
N SER A 90 5.05 5.13 -5.21
CA SER A 90 5.02 3.74 -4.73
C SER A 90 4.96 3.67 -3.21
N ILE A 91 5.81 4.41 -2.51
CA ILE A 91 5.84 4.45 -1.04
C ILE A 91 4.57 5.12 -0.51
N SER A 92 4.16 6.25 -1.09
CA SER A 92 2.95 6.97 -0.69
C SER A 92 1.69 6.11 -0.82
N ALA A 93 1.57 5.36 -1.92
CA ALA A 93 0.44 4.46 -2.17
C ALA A 93 0.46 3.25 -1.22
N PHE A 94 1.61 2.60 -1.04
CA PHE A 94 1.74 1.46 -0.14
C PHE A 94 1.45 1.83 1.32
N CYS A 95 1.97 2.96 1.78
CA CYS A 95 1.72 3.49 3.12
C CYS A 95 0.30 4.10 3.28
N ASN A 96 -0.53 4.10 2.24
CA ASN A 96 -1.85 4.71 2.21
C ASN A 96 -1.83 6.20 2.63
N ALA A 97 -0.79 6.93 2.23
CA ALA A 97 -0.60 8.33 2.61
C ALA A 97 -1.25 9.33 1.66
N GLY A 98 -1.43 8.97 0.37
CA GLY A 98 -2.12 9.78 -0.63
C GLY A 98 -1.41 11.08 -1.03
N PHE A 99 -0.14 11.23 -0.68
CA PHE A 99 0.63 12.39 -1.12
C PHE A 99 1.15 12.20 -2.53
N ASP A 100 1.06 13.25 -3.33
CA ASP A 100 1.68 13.36 -4.64
C ASP A 100 2.73 14.49 -4.68
N ILE A 101 3.57 14.48 -5.71
CA ILE A 101 4.57 15.50 -6.00
C ILE A 101 4.50 15.96 -7.46
N LEU A 102 3.35 15.78 -8.10
CA LEU A 102 3.13 16.15 -9.51
C LEU A 102 2.70 17.62 -9.65
N GLY A 103 2.26 18.23 -8.56
CA GLY A 103 1.80 19.62 -8.55
C GLY A 103 2.82 20.61 -9.10
N THR A 104 2.35 21.57 -9.90
CA THR A 104 3.09 22.70 -10.44
C THR A 104 2.58 24.01 -9.82
N GLU A 105 3.30 25.12 -10.04
CA GLU A 105 2.86 26.45 -9.56
C GLU A 105 1.47 26.85 -10.07
N ASN A 106 1.15 26.44 -11.30
CA ASN A 106 -0.11 26.74 -11.95
C ASN A 106 -1.23 25.73 -11.62
N ASN A 107 -0.88 24.51 -11.23
CA ASN A 107 -1.81 23.45 -10.89
C ASN A 107 -1.28 22.67 -9.67
N LYS A 108 -1.67 23.12 -8.46
CA LYS A 108 -1.07 22.65 -7.20
C LYS A 108 -1.64 21.33 -6.70
N PHE A 109 -2.87 20.98 -7.07
CA PHE A 109 -3.61 19.83 -6.54
C PHE A 109 -3.99 18.84 -7.64
N VAL A 110 -3.01 18.47 -8.47
CA VAL A 110 -3.23 17.61 -9.65
C VAL A 110 -3.55 16.17 -9.25
N SER A 111 -2.90 15.67 -8.19
CA SER A 111 -2.94 14.25 -7.84
C SER A 111 -2.57 13.36 -9.07
N LEU A 112 -3.21 12.22 -9.22
CA LEU A 112 -3.04 11.32 -10.37
C LEU A 112 -4.09 11.50 -11.47
N THR A 113 -4.83 12.62 -11.48
CA THR A 113 -5.95 12.84 -12.42
C THR A 113 -5.52 12.84 -13.88
N GLU A 114 -4.31 13.33 -14.19
CA GLU A 114 -3.75 13.29 -15.55
C GLU A 114 -3.48 11.87 -16.06
N TYR A 115 -3.42 10.89 -15.15
CA TYR A 115 -3.18 9.48 -15.44
C TYR A 115 -4.43 8.61 -15.34
N SER A 116 -5.64 9.22 -15.34
CA SER A 116 -6.91 8.48 -15.22
C SER A 116 -7.08 7.40 -16.30
N GLY A 117 -6.57 7.64 -17.51
CA GLY A 117 -6.57 6.69 -18.61
C GLY A 117 -5.37 5.75 -18.69
N ASP A 118 -4.34 5.91 -17.83
CA ASP A 118 -3.16 5.05 -17.87
C ASP A 118 -3.37 3.75 -17.07
N PRO A 119 -3.44 2.57 -17.75
CA PRO A 119 -3.75 1.31 -17.07
C PRO A 119 -2.65 0.86 -16.13
N ILE A 120 -1.39 1.21 -16.40
CA ILE A 120 -0.25 0.80 -15.58
C ILE A 120 -0.27 1.54 -14.25
N ILE A 121 -0.35 2.89 -14.29
CA ILE A 121 -0.37 3.71 -13.09
C ILE A 121 -1.58 3.34 -12.22
N ASN A 122 -2.77 3.30 -12.81
CA ASN A 122 -3.99 2.98 -12.06
C ASN A 122 -3.89 1.59 -11.40
N THR A 123 -3.50 0.56 -12.15
CA THR A 123 -3.40 -0.80 -11.59
C THR A 123 -2.36 -0.89 -10.49
N VAL A 124 -1.15 -0.36 -10.71
CA VAL A 124 -0.06 -0.46 -9.73
C VAL A 124 -0.39 0.30 -8.45
N ILE A 125 -0.90 1.53 -8.56
CA ILE A 125 -1.28 2.33 -7.38
C ILE A 125 -2.41 1.64 -6.61
N MET A 126 -3.47 1.17 -7.27
CA MET A 126 -4.56 0.44 -6.60
C MET A 126 -4.05 -0.81 -5.88
N LEU A 127 -3.18 -1.60 -6.51
CA LEU A 127 -2.61 -2.79 -5.88
C LEU A 127 -1.76 -2.43 -4.67
N LEU A 128 -0.93 -1.38 -4.74
CA LEU A 128 -0.14 -0.91 -3.60
C LEU A 128 -1.02 -0.48 -2.42
N ILE A 129 -2.08 0.30 -2.69
CA ILE A 129 -3.06 0.72 -1.67
C ILE A 129 -3.73 -0.48 -1.02
N ILE A 130 -4.22 -1.44 -1.82
CA ILE A 130 -4.89 -2.63 -1.32
C ILE A 130 -3.92 -3.46 -0.47
N ILE A 131 -2.75 -3.78 -0.99
CA ILE A 131 -1.75 -4.60 -0.31
C ILE A 131 -1.31 -3.94 1.00
N GLY A 132 -1.02 -2.64 1.01
CA GLY A 132 -0.68 -1.88 2.20
C GLY A 132 -1.79 -1.86 3.25
N GLY A 133 -3.06 -1.77 2.80
CA GLY A 133 -4.24 -1.73 3.67
C GLY A 133 -4.70 -3.06 4.26
N LEU A 134 -4.23 -4.22 3.73
CA LEU A 134 -4.67 -5.55 4.22
C LEU A 134 -4.18 -5.89 5.63
N GLY A 135 -3.11 -5.24 6.09
CA GLY A 135 -2.48 -5.51 7.38
C GLY A 135 -1.53 -6.72 7.38
N PHE A 136 -0.51 -6.62 8.22
CA PHE A 136 0.65 -7.51 8.20
C PHE A 136 0.35 -8.96 8.61
N LEU A 137 -0.65 -9.18 9.47
CA LEU A 137 -1.09 -10.53 9.85
C LEU A 137 -1.77 -11.27 8.69
N THR A 138 -2.48 -10.54 7.83
CA THR A 138 -3.06 -11.09 6.61
C THR A 138 -1.96 -11.48 5.62
N TRP A 139 -0.88 -10.69 5.53
CA TRP A 139 0.29 -11.02 4.73
C TRP A 139 0.99 -12.30 5.20
N GLU A 140 1.09 -12.46 6.55
CA GLU A 140 1.65 -13.69 7.14
C GLU A 140 0.83 -14.92 6.75
N ASP A 141 -0.50 -14.82 6.80
CA ASP A 141 -1.41 -15.90 6.40
C ASP A 141 -1.27 -16.23 4.90
N ILE A 142 -1.23 -15.20 4.04
CA ILE A 142 -1.02 -15.37 2.60
C ILE A 142 0.35 -16.02 2.32
N GLY A 143 1.40 -15.54 2.97
CA GLY A 143 2.76 -16.07 2.79
C GLY A 143 2.91 -17.52 3.26
N THR A 144 2.23 -17.88 4.35
CA THR A 144 2.33 -19.22 4.96
C THR A 144 1.42 -20.24 4.29
N HIS A 145 0.17 -19.88 4.01
CA HIS A 145 -0.85 -20.81 3.53
C HIS A 145 -1.16 -20.68 2.04
N LYS A 146 -0.57 -19.67 1.36
CA LYS A 146 -0.76 -19.39 -0.08
C LYS A 146 -2.26 -19.39 -0.46
N PHE A 147 -2.67 -20.26 -1.38
CA PHE A 147 -4.04 -20.34 -1.87
C PHE A 147 -5.02 -21.12 -0.96
N HIS A 148 -4.56 -21.63 0.19
CA HIS A 148 -5.41 -22.41 1.08
C HIS A 148 -6.19 -21.50 2.05
N ILE A 149 -7.14 -20.71 1.53
CA ILE A 149 -7.94 -19.73 2.30
C ILE A 149 -8.64 -20.36 3.53
N ARG A 150 -8.99 -21.66 3.46
CA ARG A 150 -9.60 -22.37 4.61
C ARG A 150 -8.72 -22.37 5.87
N LYS A 151 -7.39 -22.33 5.70
CA LYS A 151 -6.40 -22.35 6.79
C LYS A 151 -6.08 -20.94 7.35
N TYR A 152 -6.58 -19.88 6.71
CA TYR A 152 -6.38 -18.52 7.18
C TYR A 152 -7.09 -18.28 8.50
N ARG A 153 -6.53 -17.37 9.31
CA ARG A 153 -7.18 -16.85 10.52
C ARG A 153 -8.53 -16.24 10.16
N MET A 154 -9.49 -16.30 11.09
CA MET A 154 -10.81 -15.70 10.88
C MET A 154 -10.72 -14.22 10.52
N GLN A 155 -9.84 -13.47 11.20
CA GLN A 155 -9.56 -12.06 10.93
C GLN A 155 -9.14 -11.83 9.48
N SER A 156 -8.18 -12.60 8.95
CA SER A 156 -7.71 -12.45 7.57
C SER A 156 -8.82 -12.73 6.54
N LYS A 157 -9.68 -13.73 6.82
CA LYS A 157 -10.85 -14.04 5.96
C LYS A 157 -11.82 -12.87 5.90
N VAL A 158 -12.13 -12.29 7.06
CA VAL A 158 -13.04 -11.13 7.18
C VAL A 158 -12.44 -9.93 6.45
N ILE A 159 -11.16 -9.62 6.67
CA ILE A 159 -10.47 -8.51 6.00
C ILE A 159 -10.53 -8.66 4.48
N LEU A 160 -10.21 -9.84 3.96
CA LEU A 160 -10.24 -10.09 2.51
C LEU A 160 -11.65 -9.98 1.94
N ALA A 161 -12.66 -10.59 2.61
CA ALA A 161 -14.04 -10.54 2.15
C ALA A 161 -14.59 -9.10 2.17
N VAL A 162 -14.40 -8.37 3.28
CA VAL A 162 -14.85 -6.98 3.41
C VAL A 162 -14.14 -6.08 2.40
N THR A 163 -12.82 -6.26 2.20
CA THR A 163 -12.06 -5.52 1.18
C THR A 163 -12.63 -5.74 -0.22
N ALA A 164 -12.93 -6.99 -0.58
CA ALA A 164 -13.50 -7.31 -1.87
C ALA A 164 -14.88 -6.65 -2.08
N VAL A 165 -15.76 -6.70 -1.08
CA VAL A 165 -17.09 -6.08 -1.12
C VAL A 165 -16.99 -4.55 -1.23
N LEU A 166 -16.13 -3.93 -0.40
CA LEU A 166 -15.95 -2.47 -0.38
C LEU A 166 -15.27 -1.93 -1.65
N ILE A 167 -14.63 -2.76 -2.43
CA ILE A 167 -14.12 -2.39 -3.75
C ILE A 167 -15.19 -2.64 -4.81
N ALA A 168 -15.79 -3.83 -4.83
CA ALA A 168 -16.70 -4.23 -5.88
C ALA A 168 -17.98 -3.40 -5.92
N VAL A 169 -18.63 -3.17 -4.77
CA VAL A 169 -19.92 -2.48 -4.72
C VAL A 169 -19.81 -1.02 -5.18
N PRO A 170 -18.89 -0.18 -4.65
CA PRO A 170 -18.73 1.18 -5.15
C PRO A 170 -18.22 1.23 -6.59
N ALA A 171 -17.33 0.31 -7.00
CA ALA A 171 -16.84 0.28 -8.37
C ALA A 171 -17.97 0.06 -9.38
N VAL A 172 -18.91 -0.86 -9.09
CA VAL A 172 -20.11 -1.09 -9.91
C VAL A 172 -20.99 0.16 -9.92
N PHE A 173 -21.20 0.79 -8.77
CA PHE A 173 -21.99 2.03 -8.70
C PHE A 173 -21.36 3.15 -9.55
N PHE A 174 -20.09 3.45 -9.38
CA PHE A 174 -19.38 4.47 -10.17
C PHE A 174 -19.38 4.14 -11.68
N PHE A 175 -19.21 2.86 -12.02
CA PHE A 175 -19.22 2.42 -13.39
C PHE A 175 -20.53 2.73 -14.11
N PHE A 176 -21.68 2.55 -13.49
CA PHE A 176 -22.98 2.77 -14.12
C PHE A 176 -23.51 4.21 -14.00
N ASN A 177 -23.15 4.93 -12.93
CA ASN A 177 -23.68 6.26 -12.66
C ASN A 177 -22.72 7.38 -13.07
N ASP A 178 -21.56 7.48 -12.41
CA ASP A 178 -20.73 8.68 -12.54
C ASP A 178 -19.86 8.70 -13.80
N PHE A 179 -19.36 7.54 -14.23
CA PHE A 179 -18.46 7.44 -15.37
C PHE A 179 -19.09 6.87 -16.63
N SER A 180 -20.42 6.91 -16.75
CA SER A 180 -21.17 6.37 -17.89
C SER A 180 -20.83 7.02 -19.24
N GLY A 181 -20.34 8.27 -19.25
CA GLY A 181 -19.92 9.01 -20.45
C GLY A 181 -18.48 8.77 -20.90
N PHE A 182 -17.67 8.02 -20.14
CA PHE A 182 -16.26 7.77 -20.47
C PHE A 182 -16.11 6.57 -21.42
N PRO A 183 -15.02 6.51 -22.24
CA PRO A 183 -14.66 5.32 -22.99
C PRO A 183 -14.52 4.10 -22.07
N LEU A 184 -14.87 2.91 -22.55
CA LEU A 184 -14.97 1.71 -21.72
C LEU A 184 -13.70 1.42 -20.88
N ASN A 185 -12.52 1.60 -21.48
CA ASN A 185 -11.26 1.36 -20.79
C ASN A 185 -11.05 2.34 -19.62
N GLU A 186 -11.19 3.64 -19.87
CA GLU A 186 -11.08 4.67 -18.83
C GLU A 186 -12.14 4.49 -17.75
N ARG A 187 -13.36 4.18 -18.15
CA ARG A 187 -14.48 3.94 -17.25
C ARG A 187 -14.21 2.84 -16.25
N ILE A 188 -13.62 1.72 -16.69
CA ILE A 188 -13.27 0.59 -15.79
C ILE A 188 -12.21 1.03 -14.78
N PHE A 189 -11.09 1.62 -15.25
CA PHE A 189 -9.99 2.01 -14.37
C PHE A 189 -10.39 3.12 -13.40
N THR A 190 -11.10 4.14 -13.88
CA THR A 190 -11.54 5.25 -13.02
C THR A 190 -12.55 4.80 -11.99
N SER A 191 -13.50 3.92 -12.32
CA SER A 191 -14.48 3.36 -11.37
C SER A 191 -13.80 2.53 -10.29
N LEU A 192 -12.83 1.68 -10.66
CA LEU A 192 -12.06 0.89 -9.72
C LEU A 192 -11.18 1.78 -8.84
N PHE A 193 -10.48 2.75 -9.44
CA PHE A 193 -9.62 3.68 -8.71
C PHE A 193 -10.41 4.50 -7.70
N GLN A 194 -11.57 5.04 -8.12
CA GLN A 194 -12.46 5.79 -7.25
C GLN A 194 -13.07 4.95 -6.12
N SER A 195 -13.17 3.62 -6.27
CA SER A 195 -13.61 2.75 -5.19
C SER A 195 -12.48 2.39 -4.20
N VAL A 196 -11.22 2.39 -4.67
CA VAL A 196 -10.06 2.01 -3.85
C VAL A 196 -9.50 3.19 -3.06
N THR A 197 -9.30 4.34 -3.72
CA THR A 197 -8.56 5.48 -3.14
C THR A 197 -9.25 6.12 -1.93
N PRO A 198 -10.60 6.34 -1.86
CA PRO A 198 -11.23 6.97 -0.71
C PRO A 198 -11.26 6.10 0.55
N ARG A 199 -10.94 4.81 0.43
CA ARG A 199 -10.91 3.92 1.60
C ARG A 199 -9.82 4.31 2.58
N THR A 200 -8.66 4.70 2.09
CA THR A 200 -7.47 4.91 2.92
C THR A 200 -6.51 5.95 2.39
N ALA A 201 -6.17 5.94 1.11
CA ALA A 201 -5.08 6.74 0.55
C ALA A 201 -5.48 8.17 0.19
N GLY A 202 -6.58 8.35 -0.59
CA GLY A 202 -7.06 9.67 -0.97
C GLY A 202 -6.26 10.34 -2.11
N PHE A 203 -5.71 9.53 -3.06
CA PHE A 203 -5.14 10.08 -4.30
C PHE A 203 -6.19 10.68 -5.20
#